data_1cd2f70f12499fc15adb8f076b62daa4
#
_entry.id   1cd2f70f12499fc15adb8f076b62daa4
#
_cell.length_a   1.000
_cell.length_b   1.000
_cell.length_c   1.000
_cell.angle_alpha   90.00
_cell.angle_beta   90.00
_cell.angle_gamma   90.00
#
_symmetry.space_group_name_H-M   'P 1'
#
loop_
_entity.id
_entity.type
_entity.pdbx_description
1 polymer ?
#
loop_
_entity_poly.entity_id
_entity_poly.type
_entity_poly.pdbx_seq_one_letter_code
_entity_poly.pdbx_strand_id
1 'polypeptide(L)' 'KMLGGENVMIKCTDGLTRRGRIRGKLKRRVWIRDNDIVIIAPWDFKEDERGDIVWRFTLPQVDWLKNNNHIPKDF' A
#
# COMPACT_ATOMS: atom_id res chain seq x y z
N LYS A 1 -1.38 -5.12 -7.52
CA LYS A 1 -2.26 -5.39 -8.67
C LYS A 1 -3.66 -4.88 -8.40
N MET A 2 -4.22 -4.20 -9.37
CA MET A 2 -5.60 -3.71 -9.28
C MET A 2 -6.58 -4.86 -9.49
N LEU A 3 -7.61 -4.92 -8.65
CA LEU A 3 -8.65 -5.94 -8.73
C LEU A 3 -9.98 -5.42 -9.25
N GLY A 4 -9.98 -4.19 -9.72
CA GLY A 4 -11.20 -3.50 -10.06
C GLY A 4 -11.86 -2.90 -8.84
N GLY A 5 -12.77 -1.94 -9.05
CA GLY A 5 -13.40 -1.21 -7.96
C GLY A 5 -12.39 -0.51 -7.08
N GLU A 6 -12.50 -0.73 -5.78
CA GLU A 6 -11.72 -0.02 -4.77
C GLU A 6 -10.67 -0.91 -4.09
N ASN A 7 -10.40 -2.09 -4.62
CA ASN A 7 -9.50 -3.04 -4.00
C ASN A 7 -8.26 -3.26 -4.86
N VAL A 8 -7.13 -3.41 -4.19
CA VAL A 8 -5.84 -3.73 -4.82
C VAL A 8 -5.14 -4.80 -4.01
N MET A 9 -4.32 -5.61 -4.67
CA MET A 9 -3.46 -6.57 -3.97
C MET A 9 -2.15 -5.88 -3.62
N ILE A 10 -1.74 -5.99 -2.36
CA ILE A 10 -0.57 -5.30 -1.82
C ILE A 10 0.40 -6.32 -1.24
N LYS A 11 1.64 -6.29 -1.75
CA LYS A 11 2.73 -7.08 -1.17
C LYS A 11 3.31 -6.29 0.00
N CYS A 12 3.23 -6.84 1.20
CA CYS A 12 3.62 -6.17 2.43
C CYS A 12 5.05 -6.51 2.84
N THR A 13 5.63 -5.64 3.68
CA THR A 13 7.01 -5.82 4.17
C THR A 13 7.15 -7.03 5.08
N ASP A 14 6.05 -7.54 5.65
CA ASP A 14 6.07 -8.75 6.47
C ASP A 14 6.03 -10.04 5.63
N GLY A 15 6.07 -9.92 4.30
CA GLY A 15 6.03 -11.06 3.40
C GLY A 15 4.64 -11.53 3.01
N LEU A 16 3.61 -10.99 3.63
CA LEU A 16 2.23 -11.35 3.31
C LEU A 16 1.71 -10.47 2.17
N THR A 17 0.69 -10.98 1.48
CA THR A 17 -0.04 -10.22 0.48
C THR A 17 -1.44 -9.97 1.00
N ARG A 18 -1.83 -8.70 1.07
CA ARG A 18 -3.14 -8.32 1.58
C ARG A 18 -3.97 -7.65 0.50
N ARG A 19 -5.28 -7.79 0.62
CA ARG A 19 -6.20 -7.00 -0.18
C ARG A 19 -6.42 -5.67 0.52
N GLY A 20 -5.98 -4.59 -0.12
CA GLY A 20 -6.13 -3.24 0.41
C GLY A 20 -7.34 -2.55 -0.17
N ARG A 21 -8.12 -1.89 0.69
CA ARG A 21 -9.25 -1.08 0.27
C ARG A 21 -8.80 0.37 0.13
N ILE A 22 -9.11 0.99 -1.01
CA ILE A 22 -8.87 2.41 -1.24
C ILE A 22 -10.04 3.16 -0.63
N ARG A 23 -9.79 3.97 0.40
CA ARG A 23 -10.84 4.73 1.07
C ARG A 23 -11.25 5.92 0.22
N GLY A 24 -12.49 6.40 0.44
CA GLY A 24 -13.09 7.46 -0.37
C GLY A 24 -12.26 8.72 -0.50
N LYS A 25 -11.58 9.15 0.57
CA LYS A 25 -10.71 10.32 0.53
C LYS A 25 -9.54 10.15 -0.43
N LEU A 26 -8.89 8.99 -0.39
CA LEU A 26 -7.77 8.69 -1.28
C LEU A 26 -8.24 8.50 -2.71
N LYS A 27 -9.38 7.85 -2.89
CA LYS A 27 -9.94 7.59 -4.21
C LYS A 27 -10.15 8.88 -5.02
N ARG A 28 -10.49 9.99 -4.36
CA ARG A 28 -10.74 11.27 -5.04
C ARG A 28 -9.46 12.06 -5.32
N ARG A 29 -8.40 11.83 -4.55
CA ARG A 29 -7.19 12.66 -4.60
C ARG A 29 -5.99 11.95 -5.19
N VAL A 30 -5.98 10.63 -5.14
CA VAL A 30 -4.79 9.85 -5.43
C VAL A 30 -5.15 8.68 -6.32
N TRP A 31 -4.43 8.56 -7.41
CA TRP A 31 -4.53 7.42 -8.30
C TRP A 31 -3.47 6.40 -7.90
N ILE A 32 -3.92 5.27 -7.31
CA ILE A 32 -3.03 4.17 -6.94
C ILE A 32 -2.76 3.34 -8.19
N ARG A 33 -1.49 3.13 -8.50
CA ARG A 33 -1.05 2.37 -9.67
C ARG A 33 -0.17 1.21 -9.26
N ASP A 34 0.03 0.25 -10.17
CA ASP A 34 0.97 -0.83 -9.95
C ASP A 34 2.36 -0.23 -9.67
N ASN A 35 3.08 -0.86 -8.75
CA ASN A 35 4.40 -0.45 -8.27
C ASN A 35 4.42 0.76 -7.34
N ASP A 36 3.27 1.31 -6.99
CA ASP A 36 3.21 2.34 -5.95
C ASP A 36 3.50 1.74 -4.58
N ILE A 37 4.13 2.55 -3.72
CA ILE A 37 4.38 2.19 -2.32
C ILE A 37 3.35 2.90 -1.46
N VAL A 38 2.68 2.13 -0.62
CA VAL A 38 1.56 2.64 0.20
C VAL A 38 1.72 2.20 1.64
N ILE A 39 1.03 2.89 2.54
CA ILE A 39 0.84 2.44 3.91
C ILE A 39 -0.51 1.77 4.00
N ILE A 40 -0.53 0.55 4.54
CA ILE A 40 -1.76 -0.20 4.77
C ILE A 40 -1.96 -0.39 6.26
N ALA A 41 -3.18 -0.17 6.72
CA ALA A 41 -3.59 -0.44 8.09
C ALA A 41 -4.39 -1.75 8.10
N PRO A 42 -3.82 -2.85 8.61
CA PRO A 42 -4.53 -4.13 8.67
C PRO A 42 -5.81 -4.02 9.50
N TRP A 43 -6.84 -4.74 9.10
CA TRP A 43 -8.09 -4.77 9.86
C TRP A 43 -7.90 -5.56 11.16
N ASP A 44 -8.68 -5.22 12.18
CA ASP A 44 -8.60 -5.88 13.48
C ASP A 44 -8.82 -7.39 13.39
N PHE A 45 -9.73 -7.82 12.53
CA PHE A 45 -9.87 -9.22 12.19
C PHE A 45 -9.48 -9.40 10.72
N LYS A 46 -8.96 -10.57 10.38
CA LYS A 46 -8.39 -10.87 9.05
C LYS A 46 -7.20 -9.94 8.73
N GLU A 47 -6.42 -9.60 9.75
CA GLU A 47 -5.28 -8.70 9.60
C GLU A 47 -4.23 -9.22 8.61
N ASP A 48 -4.13 -10.54 8.42
CA ASP A 48 -3.21 -11.16 7.48
C ASP A 48 -3.71 -11.09 6.04
N GLU A 49 -4.99 -10.80 5.83
CA GLU A 49 -5.61 -10.84 4.52
C GLU A 49 -6.07 -9.50 4.01
N ARG A 50 -6.45 -8.60 4.93
CA ARG A 50 -7.13 -7.36 4.57
C ARG A 50 -6.63 -6.16 5.35
N GLY A 51 -6.73 -4.99 4.71
CA GLY A 51 -6.41 -3.72 5.33
C GLY A 51 -6.94 -2.56 4.51
N ASP A 52 -6.83 -1.36 5.08
CA ASP A 52 -7.16 -0.12 4.40
C ASP A 52 -5.89 0.60 3.99
N ILE A 53 -5.86 1.12 2.77
CA ILE A 53 -4.77 1.99 2.33
C ILE A 53 -5.00 3.36 2.95
N VAL A 54 -4.00 3.84 3.70
CA VAL A 54 -4.10 5.12 4.40
C VAL A 54 -3.22 6.20 3.80
N TRP A 55 -2.24 5.83 2.98
CA TRP A 55 -1.32 6.80 2.37
C TRP A 55 -0.61 6.19 1.16
N ARG A 56 -0.33 7.03 0.17
CA ARG A 56 0.51 6.68 -0.97
C ARG A 56 1.74 7.57 -0.95
N PHE A 57 2.93 6.97 -1.01
CA PHE A 57 4.17 7.73 -1.03
C PHE A 57 4.47 8.29 -2.42
N THR A 58 5.05 9.49 -2.45
CA THR A 58 5.62 10.06 -3.67
C THR A 58 6.95 9.38 -3.98
N LEU A 59 7.46 9.53 -5.20
CA LEU A 59 8.76 8.96 -5.57
C LEU A 59 9.90 9.44 -4.67
N PRO A 60 10.03 10.75 -4.37
CA PRO A 60 11.07 11.20 -3.44
C PRO A 60 10.95 10.58 -2.06
N GLN A 61 9.73 10.37 -1.57
CA GLN A 61 9.51 9.71 -0.28
C GLN A 61 9.94 8.25 -0.31
N VAL A 62 9.64 7.54 -1.41
CA VAL A 62 10.05 6.15 -1.59
C VAL A 62 11.58 6.05 -1.59
N ASP A 63 12.26 6.94 -2.33
CA ASP A 63 13.71 6.96 -2.36
C ASP A 63 14.30 7.20 -0.98
N TRP A 64 13.73 8.15 -0.23
CA TRP A 64 14.16 8.41 1.14
C TRP A 64 14.00 7.18 2.04
N LEU A 65 12.85 6.50 1.94
CA LEU A 65 12.58 5.31 2.73
C LEU A 65 13.58 4.19 2.42
N LYS A 66 13.88 3.99 1.15
CA LYS A 66 14.86 2.98 0.74
C LYS A 66 16.28 3.32 1.19
N ASN A 67 16.67 4.58 1.02
CA ASN A 67 18.01 5.04 1.39
C ASN A 67 18.26 5.03 2.88
N ASN A 68 17.21 5.13 3.68
CA ASN A 68 17.28 5.10 5.14
C ASN A 68 16.89 3.74 5.72
N ASN A 69 16.81 2.73 4.89
CA ASN A 69 16.56 1.32 5.29
C ASN A 69 15.21 1.10 5.99
N HIS A 70 14.22 1.93 5.70
CA HIS A 70 12.88 1.73 6.23
C HIS A 70 12.10 0.70 5.43
N ILE A 71 12.44 0.54 4.17
CA ILE A 71 11.91 -0.52 3.31
C ILE A 71 13.05 -1.13 2.50
N PRO A 72 12.90 -2.39 2.04
CA PRO A 72 13.93 -3.03 1.20
C PRO A 72 14.17 -2.24 -0.09
N LYS A 73 15.41 -2.19 -0.54
CA LYS A 73 15.76 -1.46 -1.76
C LYS A 73 15.14 -2.04 -3.02
N ASP A 74 14.86 -3.33 -2.99
CA ASP A 74 14.23 -4.05 -4.10
C ASP A 74 12.70 -4.15 -3.98
N PHE A 75 12.14 -3.45 -3.02
CA PHE A 75 10.71 -3.54 -2.71
C PHE A 75 9.81 -2.85 -3.73
#